data_10f68b834a2cd94cc41e0e9e3e6ec92b
#
_entry.id   10f68b834a2cd94cc41e0e9e3e6ec92b
#
_cell.length_a   1.000
_cell.length_b   1.000
_cell.length_c   1.000
_cell.angle_alpha   90.00
_cell.angle_beta   90.00
_cell.angle_gamma   90.00
#
_symmetry.space_group_name_H-M   'P 1'
#
loop_
_entity.id
_entity.type
_entity.pdbx_description
1 polymer ?
#
loop_
_entity_poly.entity_id
_entity_poly.type
_entity_poly.pdbx_seq_one_letter_code
_entity_poly.pdbx_strand_id
1 'polypeptide(L)'
;VMTKRNLQLWLSYIVILLPMSYGVVNYAALPAKMAIHFNLDNQPNGMAAKLLVVVGFPIMMMAFQLICVGVTRLNANHKAPAPRFEQMIIWIVPVLSSVIYATTISYNLDHQLDIWRIAVSLIAFIFMAIGNYLPTISANQYAQMHRGGHTIRPMIWRRVRYWLGYTLVGGGILLLLSIVTTAWVSVSLMGIIVAALVIMSLYGTLARN
;
A
#
# COMPACT_ATOMS: atom_id res chain seq x y z
N VAL A 1 -26.16 -8.00 16.46
CA VAL A 1 -24.86 -8.71 16.50
C VAL A 1 -24.01 -8.20 15.36
N MET A 2 -22.87 -7.55 15.65
CA MET A 2 -21.92 -7.09 14.64
C MET A 2 -21.36 -8.30 13.88
N THR A 3 -21.40 -8.26 12.56
CA THR A 3 -20.74 -9.28 11.74
C THR A 3 -19.22 -9.12 11.85
N LYS A 4 -18.45 -10.22 11.72
CA LYS A 4 -16.96 -10.17 11.71
C LYS A 4 -16.42 -9.12 10.74
N ARG A 5 -17.08 -8.95 9.60
CA ARG A 5 -16.71 -7.95 8.58
C ARG A 5 -16.90 -6.51 9.08
N ASN A 6 -17.98 -6.23 9.79
CA ASN A 6 -18.20 -4.89 10.35
C ASN A 6 -17.19 -4.58 11.45
N LEU A 7 -16.83 -5.55 12.28
CA LEU A 7 -15.80 -5.39 13.29
C LEU A 7 -14.44 -5.01 12.66
N GLN A 8 -14.02 -5.70 11.60
CA GLN A 8 -12.77 -5.41 10.89
C GLN A 8 -12.76 -4.00 10.29
N LEU A 9 -13.89 -3.53 9.74
CA LEU A 9 -14.01 -2.17 9.23
C LEU A 9 -13.87 -1.13 10.34
N TRP A 10 -14.55 -1.32 11.48
CA TRP A 10 -14.39 -0.41 12.61
C TRP A 10 -12.96 -0.39 13.14
N LEU A 11 -12.33 -1.55 13.25
CA LEU A 11 -10.93 -1.66 13.65
C LEU A 11 -10.00 -0.94 12.66
N SER A 12 -10.26 -1.03 11.36
CA SER A 12 -9.46 -0.33 10.34
C SER A 12 -9.52 1.18 10.50
N TYR A 13 -10.68 1.74 10.86
CA TYR A 13 -10.84 3.17 11.12
C TYR A 13 -10.13 3.60 12.42
N ILE A 14 -10.22 2.78 13.46
CA ILE A 14 -9.51 3.05 14.72
C ILE A 14 -7.99 3.06 14.47
N VAL A 15 -7.46 2.11 13.70
CA VAL A 15 -6.03 2.04 13.38
C VAL A 15 -5.56 3.29 12.63
N ILE A 16 -6.38 3.89 11.74
CA ILE A 16 -6.04 5.14 11.05
C ILE A 16 -6.00 6.33 12.02
N LEU A 17 -6.97 6.40 12.93
CA LEU A 17 -7.13 7.57 13.80
C LEU A 17 -6.31 7.50 15.09
N LEU A 18 -6.01 6.30 15.59
CA LEU A 18 -5.29 6.12 16.84
C LEU A 18 -3.92 6.84 16.87
N PRO A 19 -3.09 6.79 15.81
CA PRO A 19 -1.81 7.50 15.81
C PRO A 19 -1.96 9.03 15.90
N MET A 20 -3.12 9.60 15.55
CA MET A 20 -3.38 11.04 15.69
C MET A 20 -3.19 11.51 17.14
N SER A 21 -3.46 10.65 18.12
CA SER A 21 -3.22 10.96 19.53
C SER A 21 -1.75 11.33 19.81
N TYR A 22 -0.81 10.64 19.15
CA TYR A 22 0.62 10.93 19.27
C TYR A 22 0.97 12.33 18.76
N GLY A 23 0.43 12.75 17.62
CA GLY A 23 0.65 14.10 17.08
C GLY A 23 -0.05 15.18 17.91
N VAL A 24 -1.24 14.91 18.44
CA VAL A 24 -2.00 15.86 19.27
C VAL A 24 -1.30 16.09 20.62
N VAL A 25 -0.86 15.03 21.29
CA VAL A 25 -0.14 15.12 22.57
C VAL A 25 1.16 15.92 22.43
N ASN A 26 1.86 15.75 21.30
CA ASN A 26 3.13 16.44 21.03
C ASN A 26 2.96 17.74 20.22
N TYR A 27 1.72 18.23 20.04
CA TYR A 27 1.45 19.34 19.14
C TYR A 27 2.25 20.60 19.46
N ALA A 28 2.46 20.92 20.72
CA ALA A 28 3.21 22.09 21.14
C ALA A 28 4.71 22.01 20.77
N ALA A 29 5.29 20.82 20.81
CA ALA A 29 6.69 20.57 20.50
C ALA A 29 6.98 20.52 18.97
N LEU A 30 5.96 20.28 18.15
CA LEU A 30 6.11 20.20 16.70
C LEU A 30 6.35 21.57 16.06
N PRO A 31 7.19 21.68 15.02
CA PRO A 31 7.46 22.91 14.28
C PRO A 31 6.22 23.37 13.48
N ALA A 32 6.10 24.68 13.20
CA ALA A 32 4.97 25.24 12.45
C ALA A 32 4.87 24.69 11.01
N LYS A 33 6.02 24.41 10.38
CA LYS A 33 6.14 23.71 9.11
C LYS A 33 6.83 22.39 9.34
N MET A 34 6.20 21.29 8.92
CA MET A 34 6.65 19.93 9.15
C MET A 34 7.17 19.31 7.85
N ALA A 35 8.27 18.60 7.92
CA ALA A 35 8.79 17.81 6.82
C ALA A 35 7.85 16.63 6.52
N ILE A 36 7.44 16.49 5.25
CA ILE A 36 6.51 15.44 4.78
C ILE A 36 7.03 14.67 3.58
N HIS A 37 8.07 15.17 2.93
CA HIS A 37 8.70 14.52 1.78
C HIS A 37 10.22 14.64 1.89
N PHE A 38 10.92 13.58 1.47
CA PHE A 38 12.36 13.42 1.64
C PHE A 38 13.00 12.93 0.34
N ASN A 39 14.24 13.37 0.12
CA ASN A 39 15.08 12.79 -0.94
C ASN A 39 15.76 11.49 -0.48
N LEU A 40 16.55 10.88 -1.37
CA LEU A 40 17.27 9.63 -1.08
C LEU A 40 18.37 9.77 -0.01
N ASP A 41 18.80 10.99 0.29
CA ASP A 41 19.79 11.29 1.31
C ASP A 41 19.16 11.63 2.67
N ASN A 42 17.87 11.28 2.85
CA ASN A 42 17.05 11.62 4.04
C ASN A 42 16.89 13.11 4.31
N GLN A 43 17.16 13.99 3.31
CA GLN A 43 16.98 15.42 3.47
C GLN A 43 15.55 15.82 3.12
N PRO A 44 14.88 16.62 3.98
CA PRO A 44 13.53 17.06 3.69
C PRO A 44 13.52 18.01 2.50
N ASN A 45 12.68 17.74 1.51
CA ASN A 45 12.47 18.56 0.33
C ASN A 45 11.00 18.91 0.07
N GLY A 46 10.11 18.58 1.00
CA GLY A 46 8.72 18.99 1.01
C GLY A 46 8.22 19.26 2.42
N MET A 47 7.53 20.38 2.59
CA MET A 47 7.01 20.84 3.87
C MET A 47 5.52 21.10 3.82
N ALA A 48 4.81 20.89 4.94
CA ALA A 48 3.40 21.21 5.09
C ALA A 48 3.13 21.90 6.45
N ALA A 49 2.00 22.59 6.55
CA ALA A 49 1.58 23.21 7.79
C ALA A 49 1.29 22.16 8.87
N LYS A 50 1.68 22.41 10.11
CA LYS A 50 1.50 21.51 11.26
C LYS A 50 0.06 20.97 11.36
N LEU A 51 -0.94 21.85 11.29
CA LEU A 51 -2.35 21.46 11.41
C LEU A 51 -2.74 20.45 10.30
N LEU A 52 -2.27 20.70 9.08
CA LEU A 52 -2.54 19.81 7.95
C LEU A 52 -1.95 18.42 8.16
N VAL A 53 -0.74 18.36 8.72
CA VAL A 53 -0.07 17.07 8.99
C VAL A 53 -0.72 16.36 10.17
N VAL A 54 -0.91 17.05 11.29
CA VAL A 54 -1.37 16.41 12.54
C VAL A 54 -2.84 16.00 12.46
N VAL A 55 -3.69 16.81 11.86
CA VAL A 55 -5.14 16.59 11.81
C VAL A 55 -5.61 16.26 10.39
N GLY A 56 -5.16 17.01 9.40
CA GLY A 56 -5.61 16.86 8.02
C GLY A 56 -5.23 15.51 7.40
N PHE A 57 -4.01 15.03 7.63
CA PHE A 57 -3.58 13.75 7.07
C PHE A 57 -4.40 12.55 7.57
N PRO A 58 -4.63 12.34 8.89
CA PRO A 58 -5.49 11.24 9.34
C PRO A 58 -6.92 11.33 8.81
N ILE A 59 -7.51 12.53 8.73
CA ILE A 59 -8.84 12.74 8.17
C ILE A 59 -8.86 12.38 6.67
N MET A 60 -7.87 12.81 5.92
CA MET A 60 -7.73 12.49 4.50
C MET A 60 -7.60 10.97 4.29
N MET A 61 -6.80 10.28 5.11
CA MET A 61 -6.62 8.83 5.03
C MET A 61 -7.89 8.09 5.44
N MET A 62 -8.67 8.62 6.39
CA MET A 62 -9.99 8.09 6.72
C MET A 62 -10.96 8.22 5.53
N ALA A 63 -11.01 9.38 4.88
CA ALA A 63 -11.85 9.58 3.69
C ALA A 63 -11.43 8.62 2.56
N PHE A 64 -10.12 8.45 2.34
CA PHE A 64 -9.59 7.51 1.37
C PHE A 64 -9.99 6.06 1.70
N GLN A 65 -9.88 5.65 2.96
CA GLN A 65 -10.33 4.33 3.43
C GLN A 65 -11.83 4.10 3.18
N LEU A 66 -12.67 5.12 3.45
CA LEU A 66 -14.11 5.05 3.17
C LEU A 66 -14.38 4.82 1.68
N ILE A 67 -13.64 5.49 0.80
CA ILE A 67 -13.74 5.29 -0.65
C ILE A 67 -13.32 3.87 -1.02
N CYS A 68 -12.17 3.38 -0.53
CA CYS A 68 -11.68 2.03 -0.80
C CYS A 68 -12.70 0.96 -0.34
N VAL A 69 -13.25 1.12 0.86
CA VAL A 69 -14.29 0.22 1.39
C VAL A 69 -15.57 0.30 0.57
N GLY A 70 -15.98 1.52 0.20
CA GLY A 70 -17.17 1.74 -0.63
C GLY A 70 -17.06 1.06 -1.98
N VAL A 71 -15.95 1.25 -2.69
CA VAL A 71 -15.66 0.59 -3.98
C VAL A 71 -15.64 -0.93 -3.83
N THR A 72 -14.98 -1.44 -2.78
CA THR A 72 -14.92 -2.88 -2.52
C THR A 72 -16.32 -3.46 -2.27
N ARG A 73 -17.18 -2.76 -1.51
CA ARG A 73 -18.55 -3.19 -1.24
C ARG A 73 -19.46 -3.17 -2.48
N LEU A 74 -19.34 -2.12 -3.29
CA LEU A 74 -20.08 -2.02 -4.56
C LEU A 74 -19.70 -3.17 -5.50
N ASN A 75 -18.42 -3.50 -5.59
CA ASN A 75 -17.97 -4.65 -6.39
C ASN A 75 -18.44 -5.99 -5.81
N ALA A 76 -18.48 -6.14 -4.49
CA ALA A 76 -18.97 -7.35 -3.82
C ALA A 76 -20.46 -7.66 -4.11
N ASN A 77 -21.30 -6.64 -4.25
CA ASN A 77 -22.70 -6.80 -4.64
C ASN A 77 -22.87 -7.36 -6.06
N HIS A 78 -21.83 -7.31 -6.88
CA HIS A 78 -21.76 -7.87 -8.22
C HIS A 78 -21.07 -9.23 -8.30
N LYS A 79 -21.05 -10.01 -7.21
CA LYS A 79 -20.41 -11.34 -7.10
C LYS A 79 -18.89 -11.30 -7.25
N ALA A 80 -18.25 -10.38 -6.57
CA ALA A 80 -16.82 -10.38 -6.50
C ALA A 80 -16.31 -11.37 -5.46
N PRO A 81 -15.34 -12.02 -5.75
CA PRO A 81 -15.10 -13.30 -5.14
C PRO A 81 -13.64 -13.55 -4.84
N ALA A 82 -12.93 -12.54 -4.38
CA ALA A 82 -11.61 -12.70 -3.80
C ALA A 82 -11.60 -12.20 -2.35
N PRO A 83 -12.37 -12.83 -1.43
CA PRO A 83 -12.58 -12.31 -0.08
C PRO A 83 -11.27 -12.14 0.70
N ARG A 84 -10.27 -12.97 0.43
CA ARG A 84 -8.95 -12.87 1.05
C ARG A 84 -8.17 -11.65 0.53
N PHE A 85 -8.23 -11.40 -0.77
CA PHE A 85 -7.58 -10.24 -1.40
C PHE A 85 -8.26 -8.93 -0.97
N GLU A 86 -9.60 -8.89 -0.95
CA GLU A 86 -10.36 -7.75 -0.46
C GLU A 86 -10.05 -7.43 1.00
N GLN A 87 -9.97 -8.47 1.84
CA GLN A 87 -9.62 -8.32 3.25
C GLN A 87 -8.21 -7.77 3.44
N MET A 88 -7.26 -8.20 2.63
CA MET A 88 -5.89 -7.67 2.64
C MET A 88 -5.88 -6.18 2.26
N ILE A 89 -6.59 -5.78 1.18
CA ILE A 89 -6.68 -4.38 0.75
C ILE A 89 -7.26 -3.48 1.85
N ILE A 90 -8.27 -3.93 2.59
CA ILE A 90 -8.86 -3.17 3.69
C ILE A 90 -7.82 -2.81 4.76
N TRP A 91 -6.79 -3.63 4.97
CA TRP A 91 -5.76 -3.39 5.98
C TRP A 91 -4.53 -2.64 5.47
N ILE A 92 -4.28 -2.58 4.16
CA ILE A 92 -3.12 -1.86 3.60
C ILE A 92 -3.16 -0.38 3.98
N VAL A 93 -4.27 0.31 3.73
CA VAL A 93 -4.39 1.75 4.00
C VAL A 93 -4.23 2.07 5.49
N PRO A 94 -4.91 1.40 6.44
CA PRO A 94 -4.71 1.63 7.86
C PRO A 94 -3.26 1.44 8.32
N VAL A 95 -2.63 0.35 7.94
CA VAL A 95 -1.24 0.06 8.35
C VAL A 95 -0.29 1.09 7.78
N LEU A 96 -0.38 1.38 6.47
CA LEU A 96 0.45 2.38 5.83
C LEU A 96 0.30 3.76 6.46
N SER A 97 -0.95 4.23 6.60
CA SER A 97 -1.21 5.56 7.15
C SER A 97 -0.67 5.69 8.58
N SER A 98 -0.81 4.64 9.40
CA SER A 98 -0.32 4.63 10.77
C SER A 98 1.21 4.72 10.84
N VAL A 99 1.92 3.93 10.02
CA VAL A 99 3.39 3.94 10.00
C VAL A 99 3.91 5.27 9.43
N ILE A 100 3.36 5.74 8.31
CA ILE A 100 3.74 7.01 7.70
C ILE A 100 3.51 8.16 8.68
N TYR A 101 2.35 8.20 9.33
CA TYR A 101 2.03 9.23 10.31
C TYR A 101 3.00 9.21 11.50
N ALA A 102 3.17 8.05 12.15
CA ALA A 102 4.07 7.91 13.29
C ALA A 102 5.51 8.32 12.93
N THR A 103 6.00 7.89 11.77
CA THR A 103 7.32 8.26 11.24
C THR A 103 7.43 9.76 11.01
N THR A 104 6.41 10.39 10.40
CA THR A 104 6.39 11.82 10.13
C THR A 104 6.40 12.64 11.41
N ILE A 105 5.57 12.28 12.40
CA ILE A 105 5.56 12.97 13.71
C ILE A 105 6.90 12.79 14.42
N SER A 106 7.42 11.57 14.49
CA SER A 106 8.69 11.27 15.16
C SER A 106 9.86 12.02 14.54
N TYR A 107 9.94 12.07 13.20
CA TYR A 107 10.98 12.84 12.51
C TYR A 107 10.93 14.33 12.87
N ASN A 108 9.75 14.92 12.90
CA ASN A 108 9.54 16.34 13.23
C ASN A 108 9.66 16.63 14.74
N LEU A 109 9.84 15.62 15.57
CA LEU A 109 10.24 15.70 16.98
C LEU A 109 11.75 15.46 17.17
N ASP A 110 12.55 15.66 16.12
CA ASP A 110 14.02 15.50 16.09
C ASP A 110 14.53 14.08 16.37
N HIS A 111 13.69 13.06 16.19
CA HIS A 111 14.16 11.69 16.21
C HIS A 111 14.91 11.38 14.91
N GLN A 112 16.13 10.86 15.05
CA GLN A 112 16.93 10.46 13.89
C GLN A 112 16.36 9.18 13.26
N LEU A 113 15.68 9.33 12.13
CA LEU A 113 15.04 8.23 11.41
C LEU A 113 15.59 8.13 9.98
N ASP A 114 15.87 6.91 9.58
CA ASP A 114 16.23 6.57 8.20
C ASP A 114 14.96 6.43 7.36
N ILE A 115 14.45 7.55 6.85
CA ILE A 115 13.16 7.64 6.17
C ILE A 115 13.13 6.75 4.92
N TRP A 116 14.20 6.74 4.12
CA TRP A 116 14.25 5.92 2.93
C TRP A 116 14.18 4.40 3.25
N ARG A 117 14.83 3.95 4.34
CA ARG A 117 14.75 2.55 4.79
C ARG A 117 13.34 2.17 5.22
N ILE A 118 12.67 3.06 5.95
CA ILE A 118 11.27 2.86 6.34
C ILE A 118 10.37 2.78 5.11
N ALA A 119 10.54 3.70 4.16
CA ALA A 119 9.76 3.72 2.92
C ALA A 119 9.97 2.46 2.07
N VAL A 120 11.22 2.04 1.87
CA VAL A 120 11.54 0.80 1.14
C VAL A 120 10.97 -0.42 1.84
N SER A 121 11.04 -0.48 3.17
CA SER A 121 10.46 -1.59 3.96
C SER A 121 8.94 -1.65 3.79
N LEU A 122 8.24 -0.51 3.84
CA LEU A 122 6.80 -0.45 3.61
C LEU A 122 6.43 -0.94 2.20
N ILE A 123 7.15 -0.49 1.17
CA ILE A 123 6.94 -0.94 -0.22
C ILE A 123 7.17 -2.44 -0.33
N ALA A 124 8.23 -2.96 0.29
CA ALA A 124 8.54 -4.38 0.30
C ALA A 124 7.43 -5.22 0.95
N PHE A 125 6.91 -4.79 2.10
CA PHE A 125 5.79 -5.47 2.76
C PHE A 125 4.51 -5.43 1.92
N ILE A 126 4.21 -4.31 1.23
CA ILE A 126 3.09 -4.22 0.30
C ILE A 126 3.26 -5.20 -0.86
N PHE A 127 4.45 -5.24 -1.46
CA PHE A 127 4.75 -6.16 -2.55
C PHE A 127 4.56 -7.61 -2.12
N MET A 128 5.09 -8.00 -0.96
CA MET A 128 4.90 -9.34 -0.41
C MET A 128 3.43 -9.64 -0.11
N ALA A 129 2.69 -8.70 0.47
CA ALA A 129 1.27 -8.87 0.76
C ALA A 129 0.47 -9.07 -0.53
N ILE A 130 0.59 -8.16 -1.50
CA ILE A 130 -0.12 -8.26 -2.78
C ILE A 130 0.29 -9.54 -3.52
N GLY A 131 1.60 -9.82 -3.60
CA GLY A 131 2.14 -10.98 -4.31
C GLY A 131 1.66 -12.31 -3.74
N ASN A 132 1.53 -12.40 -2.42
CA ASN A 132 1.03 -13.60 -1.74
C ASN A 132 -0.46 -13.88 -2.02
N TYR A 133 -1.27 -12.81 -2.16
CA TYR A 133 -2.71 -12.97 -2.40
C TYR A 133 -3.10 -12.96 -3.88
N LEU A 134 -2.28 -12.39 -4.77
CA LEU A 134 -2.57 -12.29 -6.19
C LEU A 134 -2.87 -13.66 -6.86
N PRO A 135 -2.13 -14.76 -6.56
CA PRO A 135 -2.43 -16.08 -7.10
C PRO A 135 -3.79 -16.63 -6.68
N THR A 136 -4.44 -16.08 -5.64
CA THR A 136 -5.76 -16.54 -5.19
C THR A 136 -6.90 -16.04 -6.06
N ILE A 137 -6.67 -15.04 -6.94
CA ILE A 137 -7.67 -14.48 -7.84
C ILE A 137 -7.85 -15.44 -9.03
N SER A 138 -9.03 -16.06 -9.18
CA SER A 138 -9.33 -16.96 -10.29
C SER A 138 -9.54 -16.21 -11.61
N ALA A 139 -9.50 -16.94 -12.74
CA ALA A 139 -9.77 -16.32 -14.06
C ALA A 139 -11.18 -15.76 -14.17
N ASN A 140 -12.18 -16.44 -13.58
CA ASN A 140 -13.57 -15.96 -13.58
C ASN A 140 -13.71 -14.67 -12.75
N GLN A 141 -12.98 -14.57 -11.67
CA GLN A 141 -12.93 -13.36 -10.84
C GLN A 141 -12.31 -12.21 -11.58
N TYR A 142 -11.19 -12.45 -12.24
CA TYR A 142 -10.52 -11.45 -13.09
C TYR A 142 -11.45 -10.96 -14.20
N ALA A 143 -12.14 -11.86 -14.89
CA ALA A 143 -13.09 -11.52 -15.95
C ALA A 143 -14.27 -10.67 -15.43
N GLN A 144 -14.76 -10.94 -14.22
CA GLN A 144 -15.83 -10.17 -13.59
C GLN A 144 -15.37 -8.75 -13.17
N MET A 145 -14.11 -8.60 -12.74
CA MET A 145 -13.53 -7.30 -12.41
C MET A 145 -13.35 -6.40 -13.65
N HIS A 146 -13.17 -7.00 -14.82
CA HIS A 146 -12.93 -6.28 -16.08
C HIS A 146 -14.19 -6.36 -16.97
N ARG A 147 -15.30 -5.78 -16.52
CA ARG A 147 -16.56 -5.66 -17.26
C ARG A 147 -16.42 -4.77 -18.52
N GLY A 148 -15.84 -5.28 -19.56
CA GLY A 148 -15.62 -4.50 -20.79
C GLY A 148 -15.22 -5.34 -22.00
N GLY A 149 -15.37 -6.65 -21.92
CA GLY A 149 -15.20 -7.54 -23.08
C GLY A 149 -13.76 -7.97 -23.37
N HIS A 150 -12.76 -7.51 -22.63
CA HIS A 150 -11.38 -7.91 -22.84
C HIS A 150 -10.89 -8.87 -21.76
N THR A 151 -11.27 -10.13 -21.84
CA THR A 151 -10.84 -11.16 -20.91
C THR A 151 -9.59 -11.86 -21.42
N ILE A 152 -8.58 -11.98 -20.54
CA ILE A 152 -7.39 -12.82 -20.80
C ILE A 152 -7.84 -14.28 -20.76
N ARG A 153 -7.31 -15.12 -21.69
CA ARG A 153 -7.56 -16.56 -21.68
C ARG A 153 -7.24 -17.15 -20.30
N PRO A 154 -8.10 -18.04 -19.73
CA PRO A 154 -7.91 -18.57 -18.37
C PRO A 154 -6.52 -19.18 -18.13
N MET A 155 -5.97 -19.84 -19.15
CA MET A 155 -4.65 -20.46 -19.08
C MET A 155 -3.50 -19.44 -18.98
N ILE A 156 -3.61 -18.34 -19.74
CA ILE A 156 -2.65 -17.23 -19.72
C ILE A 156 -2.77 -16.48 -18.38
N TRP A 157 -3.99 -16.17 -17.93
CA TRP A 157 -4.21 -15.55 -16.63
C TRP A 157 -3.61 -16.38 -15.50
N ARG A 158 -3.82 -17.70 -15.51
CA ARG A 158 -3.20 -18.59 -14.52
C ARG A 158 -1.68 -18.44 -14.46
N ARG A 159 -1.00 -18.38 -15.61
CA ARG A 159 0.46 -18.19 -15.67
C ARG A 159 0.89 -16.82 -15.21
N VAL A 160 0.25 -15.76 -15.70
CA VAL A 160 0.57 -14.36 -15.40
C VAL A 160 0.41 -14.06 -13.91
N ARG A 161 -0.69 -14.47 -13.29
CA ARG A 161 -0.92 -14.19 -11.86
C ARG A 161 0.13 -14.84 -10.93
N TYR A 162 0.61 -16.05 -11.28
CA TYR A 162 1.68 -16.70 -10.52
C TYR A 162 3.01 -15.99 -10.74
N TRP A 163 3.35 -15.63 -11.96
CA TRP A 163 4.58 -14.88 -12.24
C TRP A 163 4.57 -13.54 -11.53
N LEU A 164 3.49 -12.77 -11.63
CA LEU A 164 3.34 -11.52 -10.90
C LEU A 164 3.45 -11.72 -9.38
N GLY A 165 2.80 -12.76 -8.85
CA GLY A 165 2.84 -13.08 -7.43
C GLY A 165 4.27 -13.40 -6.96
N TYR A 166 4.99 -14.27 -7.66
CA TYR A 166 6.38 -14.63 -7.32
C TYR A 166 7.33 -13.45 -7.48
N THR A 167 7.17 -12.64 -8.52
CA THR A 167 7.99 -11.42 -8.72
C THR A 167 7.75 -10.41 -7.61
N LEU A 168 6.51 -10.22 -7.17
CA LEU A 168 6.21 -9.33 -6.06
C LEU A 168 6.75 -9.85 -4.73
N VAL A 169 6.55 -11.13 -4.41
CA VAL A 169 7.07 -11.70 -3.15
C VAL A 169 8.59 -11.72 -3.15
N GLY A 170 9.22 -12.28 -4.18
CA GLY A 170 10.67 -12.33 -4.30
C GLY A 170 11.31 -10.95 -4.36
N GLY A 171 10.71 -10.04 -5.15
CA GLY A 171 11.14 -8.64 -5.22
C GLY A 171 11.01 -7.92 -3.89
N GLY A 172 9.93 -8.14 -3.13
CA GLY A 172 9.76 -7.60 -1.79
C GLY A 172 10.83 -8.10 -0.81
N ILE A 173 11.16 -9.38 -0.85
CA ILE A 173 12.26 -9.94 -0.05
C ILE A 173 13.60 -9.29 -0.43
N LEU A 174 13.89 -9.17 -1.73
CA LEU A 174 15.11 -8.53 -2.20
C LEU A 174 15.19 -7.05 -1.79
N LEU A 175 14.05 -6.31 -1.83
CA LEU A 175 13.98 -4.94 -1.33
C LEU A 175 14.27 -4.87 0.16
N LEU A 176 13.76 -5.78 1.00
CA LEU A 176 14.11 -5.82 2.42
C LEU A 176 15.59 -6.09 2.64
N LEU A 177 16.19 -6.99 1.87
CA LEU A 177 17.63 -7.24 1.96
C LEU A 177 18.45 -6.03 1.50
N SER A 178 17.96 -5.23 0.55
CA SER A 178 18.66 -4.07 0.03
C SER A 178 18.77 -2.90 1.02
N ILE A 179 17.97 -2.86 2.09
CA ILE A 179 18.02 -1.77 3.10
C ILE A 179 19.35 -1.69 3.85
N VAL A 180 20.15 -2.76 3.85
CA VAL A 180 21.51 -2.75 4.45
C VAL A 180 22.55 -2.12 3.54
N THR A 181 22.18 -1.78 2.30
CA THR A 181 23.04 -1.15 1.30
C THR A 181 22.75 0.35 1.19
N THR A 182 22.82 0.91 0.00
CA THR A 182 22.52 2.33 -0.26
C THR A 182 21.11 2.50 -0.84
N ALA A 183 20.53 3.69 -0.68
CA ALA A 183 19.21 4.02 -1.24
C ALA A 183 19.15 3.81 -2.76
N TRP A 184 20.23 4.10 -3.48
CA TRP A 184 20.31 3.90 -4.94
C TRP A 184 20.16 2.45 -5.37
N VAL A 185 20.72 1.50 -4.60
CA VAL A 185 20.55 0.06 -4.86
C VAL A 185 19.08 -0.33 -4.71
N SER A 186 18.42 0.12 -3.66
CA SER A 186 16.99 -0.18 -3.42
C SER A 186 16.10 0.43 -4.51
N VAL A 187 16.37 1.67 -4.93
CA VAL A 187 15.61 2.34 -6.00
C VAL A 187 15.82 1.65 -7.35
N SER A 188 17.07 1.28 -7.68
CA SER A 188 17.36 0.56 -8.92
C SER A 188 16.67 -0.81 -8.95
N LEU A 189 16.72 -1.54 -7.84
CA LEU A 189 16.04 -2.83 -7.70
C LEU A 189 14.51 -2.68 -7.82
N MET A 190 13.93 -1.66 -7.21
CA MET A 190 12.50 -1.35 -7.35
C MET A 190 12.14 -1.07 -8.80
N GLY A 191 12.96 -0.30 -9.53
CA GLY A 191 12.78 -0.04 -10.96
C GLY A 191 12.78 -1.33 -11.80
N ILE A 192 13.70 -2.25 -11.52
CA ILE A 192 13.77 -3.56 -12.20
C ILE A 192 12.51 -4.38 -11.91
N ILE A 193 12.06 -4.44 -10.64
CA ILE A 193 10.84 -5.17 -10.27
C ILE A 193 9.62 -4.58 -11.00
N VAL A 194 9.47 -3.26 -11.00
CA VAL A 194 8.35 -2.59 -11.68
C VAL A 194 8.40 -2.85 -13.19
N ALA A 195 9.56 -2.77 -13.82
CA ALA A 195 9.71 -3.10 -15.24
C ALA A 195 9.30 -4.55 -15.54
N ALA A 196 9.73 -5.52 -14.71
CA ALA A 196 9.32 -6.90 -14.85
C ALA A 196 7.79 -7.09 -14.72
N LEU A 197 7.16 -6.41 -13.75
CA LEU A 197 5.70 -6.46 -13.58
C LEU A 197 4.96 -5.88 -14.79
N VAL A 198 5.45 -4.78 -15.35
CA VAL A 198 4.88 -4.17 -16.57
C VAL A 198 4.99 -5.12 -17.76
N ILE A 199 6.18 -5.71 -17.99
CA ILE A 199 6.40 -6.66 -19.08
C ILE A 199 5.47 -7.88 -18.95
N MET A 200 5.35 -8.45 -17.76
CA MET A 200 4.45 -9.59 -17.50
C MET A 200 2.98 -9.22 -17.72
N SER A 201 2.57 -8.03 -17.33
CA SER A 201 1.20 -7.53 -17.54
C SER A 201 0.92 -7.32 -19.04
N LEU A 202 1.86 -6.74 -19.78
CA LEU A 202 1.76 -6.55 -21.23
C LEU A 202 1.70 -7.90 -21.95
N TYR A 203 2.54 -8.87 -21.57
CA TYR A 203 2.43 -10.23 -22.11
C TYR A 203 1.03 -10.80 -21.91
N GLY A 204 0.45 -10.66 -20.72
CA GLY A 204 -0.93 -11.12 -20.45
C GLY A 204 -1.98 -10.44 -21.34
N THR A 205 -1.76 -9.18 -21.72
CA THR A 205 -2.68 -8.46 -22.58
C THR A 205 -2.48 -8.74 -24.08
N LEU A 206 -1.26 -8.93 -24.53
CA LEU A 206 -0.91 -9.18 -25.94
C LEU A 206 -1.16 -10.64 -26.36
N ALA A 207 -1.00 -11.60 -25.44
CA ALA A 207 -1.23 -13.03 -25.72
C ALA A 207 -2.72 -13.40 -25.80
N ARG A 208 -3.58 -12.47 -26.21
CA ARG A 208 -5.05 -12.66 -26.32
C ARG A 208 -5.48 -13.41 -27.58
N ASN A 209 -4.67 -13.40 -28.61
CA ASN A 209 -4.97 -14.01 -29.93
C ASN A 209 -4.70 -15.50 -29.95
#